data_220ef4d45ee1fcf8af510abb8ddd5273
#
_entry.id   220ef4d45ee1fcf8af510abb8ddd5273
#
_cell.length_a   1.000
_cell.length_b   1.000
_cell.length_c   1.000
_cell.angle_alpha   90.00
_cell.angle_beta   90.00
_cell.angle_gamma   90.00
#
_symmetry.space_group_name_H-M   'P 1'
#
loop_
_entity.id
_entity.type
_entity.pdbx_description
1 polymer ?
#
loop_
_entity_poly.entity_id
_entity_poly.type
_entity_poly.pdbx_seq_one_letter_code
_entity_poly.pdbx_strand_id
1 'polypeptide(L)'
;MRPLIGITAYNYIRPPMGWRYDVSYGRNAAVIEEAGGLPVLIPSIVSQDTLRQTYERLDGVLLPGGGDVNPERYQSSPEDDIQLFDISDERDAMEISLAQWAVEDDLPVFGICRGIQVMNVALGGSLTQDVPKHIGANLRHSINVPEETRDLLLHEVTVSDGTLLKSILGDSTVTVNSIHHQAIRELAPTAKVTALAPDGIIEGIELPDKHFVLAVQWHPEDLTANDERMMNLFTTFVESARQRMQS
;
A
#
# COMPACT_ATOMS: atom_id res chain seq x y z
N MET A 1 -8.98 -2.62 24.22
CA MET A 1 -9.76 -3.34 23.17
C MET A 1 -8.85 -3.48 21.97
N ARG A 2 -9.04 -4.52 21.12
CA ARG A 2 -8.26 -4.64 19.86
C ARG A 2 -8.84 -3.68 18.82
N PRO A 3 -8.04 -2.88 18.10
CA PRO A 3 -8.54 -1.97 17.08
C PRO A 3 -9.06 -2.71 15.85
N LEU A 4 -10.12 -2.18 15.24
CA LEU A 4 -10.75 -2.71 14.03
C LEU A 4 -10.04 -2.14 12.79
N ILE A 5 -9.33 -2.98 12.06
CA ILE A 5 -8.55 -2.59 10.90
C ILE A 5 -9.26 -3.03 9.62
N GLY A 6 -9.68 -2.06 8.83
CA GLY A 6 -10.26 -2.31 7.50
C GLY A 6 -9.17 -2.64 6.49
N ILE A 7 -9.30 -3.75 5.79
CA ILE A 7 -8.41 -4.17 4.69
C ILE A 7 -9.21 -4.10 3.40
N THR A 8 -8.79 -3.30 2.43
CA THR A 8 -9.52 -3.21 1.17
C THR A 8 -9.37 -4.50 0.35
N ALA A 9 -10.49 -4.93 -0.24
CA ALA A 9 -10.55 -6.10 -1.10
C ALA A 9 -10.45 -5.70 -2.57
N TYR A 10 -10.07 -6.66 -3.41
CA TYR A 10 -10.05 -6.53 -4.86
C TYR A 10 -10.94 -7.58 -5.54
N ASN A 11 -11.36 -7.29 -6.76
CA ASN A 11 -12.21 -8.18 -7.53
C ASN A 11 -11.43 -9.37 -8.05
N TYR A 12 -11.98 -10.56 -7.85
CA TYR A 12 -11.53 -11.79 -8.48
C TYR A 12 -12.70 -12.46 -9.21
N ILE A 13 -12.55 -12.66 -10.51
CA ILE A 13 -13.52 -13.39 -11.32
C ILE A 13 -13.08 -14.85 -11.42
N ARG A 14 -13.81 -15.73 -10.77
CA ARG A 14 -13.46 -17.16 -10.72
C ARG A 14 -13.83 -17.88 -12.03
N PRO A 15 -12.84 -18.35 -12.80
CA PRO A 15 -13.11 -19.18 -13.97
C PRO A 15 -13.62 -20.59 -13.57
N PRO A 16 -14.41 -21.26 -14.41
CA PRO A 16 -15.06 -20.77 -15.62
C PRO A 16 -16.43 -20.12 -15.36
N MET A 17 -16.90 -20.06 -14.09
CA MET A 17 -18.25 -19.66 -13.71
C MET A 17 -18.53 -18.18 -13.88
N GLY A 18 -17.50 -17.34 -13.97
CA GLY A 18 -17.63 -15.89 -14.03
C GLY A 18 -18.15 -15.24 -12.73
N TRP A 19 -18.12 -15.96 -11.61
CA TRP A 19 -18.54 -15.42 -10.33
C TRP A 19 -17.51 -14.42 -9.81
N ARG A 20 -18.00 -13.27 -9.38
CA ARG A 20 -17.21 -12.22 -8.78
C ARG A 20 -17.06 -12.45 -7.28
N TYR A 21 -15.85 -12.33 -6.79
CA TYR A 21 -15.50 -12.36 -5.38
C TYR A 21 -14.73 -11.08 -5.04
N ASP A 22 -14.96 -10.54 -3.85
CA ASP A 22 -14.08 -9.58 -3.24
C ASP A 22 -13.12 -10.35 -2.32
N VAL A 23 -11.83 -10.27 -2.60
CA VAL A 23 -10.79 -11.05 -1.93
C VAL A 23 -9.64 -10.15 -1.48
N SER A 24 -8.84 -10.63 -0.54
CA SER A 24 -7.55 -10.05 -0.18
C SER A 24 -6.52 -11.15 0.00
N TYR A 25 -5.25 -10.83 -0.22
CA TYR A 25 -4.18 -11.76 0.08
C TYR A 25 -4.20 -12.13 1.56
N GLY A 26 -4.27 -13.44 1.88
CA GLY A 26 -4.51 -13.92 3.24
C GLY A 26 -3.46 -13.45 4.26
N ARG A 27 -2.23 -13.21 3.82
CA ARG A 27 -1.16 -12.71 4.69
C ARG A 27 -1.48 -11.32 5.26
N ASN A 28 -2.20 -10.46 4.55
CA ASN A 28 -2.62 -9.15 5.04
C ASN A 28 -3.46 -9.26 6.33
N ALA A 29 -4.43 -10.18 6.37
CA ALA A 29 -5.23 -10.40 7.56
C ALA A 29 -4.41 -11.03 8.70
N ALA A 30 -3.54 -11.99 8.36
CA ALA A 30 -2.70 -12.66 9.35
C ALA A 30 -1.75 -11.69 10.07
N VAL A 31 -1.03 -10.81 9.35
CA VAL A 31 -0.11 -9.85 9.97
C VAL A 31 -0.82 -8.82 10.85
N ILE A 32 -2.04 -8.38 10.47
CA ILE A 32 -2.85 -7.50 11.32
C ILE A 32 -3.27 -8.23 12.61
N GLU A 33 -3.67 -9.50 12.53
CA GLU A 33 -3.99 -10.29 13.71
C GLU A 33 -2.76 -10.52 14.60
N GLU A 34 -1.61 -10.88 14.01
CA GLU A 34 -0.33 -11.06 14.70
C GLU A 34 0.12 -9.77 15.41
N ALA A 35 -0.11 -8.60 14.79
CA ALA A 35 0.14 -7.27 15.38
C ALA A 35 -0.88 -6.87 16.46
N GLY A 36 -1.93 -7.67 16.69
CA GLY A 36 -2.94 -7.44 17.71
C GLY A 36 -4.14 -6.60 17.28
N GLY A 37 -4.37 -6.39 15.97
CA GLY A 37 -5.57 -5.80 15.40
C GLY A 37 -6.70 -6.83 15.15
N LEU A 38 -7.90 -6.35 14.81
CA LEU A 38 -9.03 -7.15 14.31
C LEU A 38 -9.19 -6.87 12.82
N PRO A 39 -8.75 -7.75 11.90
CA PRO A 39 -8.87 -7.52 10.47
C PRO A 39 -10.30 -7.72 9.99
N VAL A 40 -10.81 -6.78 9.16
CA VAL A 40 -12.09 -6.91 8.45
C VAL A 40 -11.88 -6.53 6.98
N LEU A 41 -12.49 -7.28 6.05
CA LEU A 41 -12.41 -6.94 4.64
C LEU A 41 -13.46 -5.89 4.28
N ILE A 42 -13.06 -4.88 3.50
CA ILE A 42 -13.94 -3.86 2.92
C ILE A 42 -14.19 -4.24 1.46
N PRO A 43 -15.43 -4.63 1.09
CA PRO A 43 -15.75 -4.98 -0.28
C PRO A 43 -15.67 -3.77 -1.21
N SER A 44 -15.16 -3.95 -2.43
CA SER A 44 -15.02 -2.86 -3.42
C SER A 44 -16.34 -2.45 -4.09
N ILE A 45 -17.36 -3.29 -3.99
CA ILE A 45 -18.64 -3.16 -4.71
C ILE A 45 -19.70 -2.32 -3.97
N VAL A 46 -19.41 -1.87 -2.75
CA VAL A 46 -20.38 -1.14 -1.93
C VAL A 46 -20.59 0.30 -2.42
N SER A 47 -21.77 0.88 -2.12
CA SER A 47 -22.02 2.29 -2.38
C SER A 47 -21.15 3.20 -1.51
N GLN A 48 -20.94 4.44 -1.94
CA GLN A 48 -20.17 5.43 -1.17
C GLN A 48 -20.77 5.71 0.22
N ASP A 49 -22.10 5.68 0.36
CA ASP A 49 -22.77 5.84 1.64
C ASP A 49 -22.46 4.65 2.58
N THR A 50 -22.54 3.41 2.08
CA THR A 50 -22.16 2.23 2.85
C THR A 50 -20.68 2.24 3.20
N LEU A 51 -19.82 2.64 2.26
CA LEU A 51 -18.38 2.78 2.49
C LEU A 51 -18.09 3.77 3.61
N ARG A 52 -18.72 4.96 3.58
CA ARG A 52 -18.55 5.99 4.62
C ARG A 52 -18.98 5.48 5.99
N GLN A 53 -20.15 4.84 6.09
CA GLN A 53 -20.64 4.25 7.34
C GLN A 53 -19.75 3.11 7.83
N THR A 54 -19.13 2.36 6.94
CA THR A 54 -18.13 1.32 7.30
C THR A 54 -16.88 1.98 7.84
N TYR A 55 -16.33 2.95 7.13
CA TYR A 55 -15.14 3.71 7.50
C TYR A 55 -15.25 4.32 8.91
N GLU A 56 -16.40 4.92 9.25
CA GLU A 56 -16.67 5.54 10.56
C GLU A 56 -16.60 4.56 11.74
N ARG A 57 -16.55 3.26 11.48
CA ARG A 57 -16.42 2.20 12.50
C ARG A 57 -15.01 1.64 12.61
N LEU A 58 -14.11 2.07 11.72
CA LEU A 58 -12.74 1.58 11.70
C LEU A 58 -11.84 2.42 12.60
N ASP A 59 -10.82 1.77 13.13
CA ASP A 59 -9.75 2.40 13.91
C ASP A 59 -8.48 2.60 13.06
N GLY A 60 -8.42 1.95 11.89
CA GLY A 60 -7.34 2.09 10.91
C GLY A 60 -7.68 1.43 9.58
N VAL A 61 -6.96 1.79 8.52
CA VAL A 61 -7.12 1.24 7.16
C VAL A 61 -5.80 0.72 6.62
N LEU A 62 -5.80 -0.53 6.15
CA LEU A 62 -4.72 -1.11 5.35
C LEU A 62 -5.14 -1.08 3.88
N LEU A 63 -4.32 -0.45 3.04
CA LEU A 63 -4.41 -0.45 1.58
C LEU A 63 -3.38 -1.44 1.02
N PRO A 64 -3.76 -2.69 0.69
CA PRO A 64 -2.83 -3.73 0.28
C PRO A 64 -2.42 -3.62 -1.19
N GLY A 65 -1.44 -4.42 -1.58
CA GLY A 65 -1.01 -4.63 -2.95
C GLY A 65 -2.12 -5.14 -3.88
N GLY A 66 -1.83 -5.19 -5.17
CA GLY A 66 -2.76 -5.67 -6.20
C GLY A 66 -2.48 -5.11 -7.58
N GLY A 67 -3.49 -5.11 -8.46
CA GLY A 67 -3.40 -4.60 -9.82
C GLY A 67 -3.19 -3.09 -9.91
N ASP A 68 -3.07 -2.60 -11.14
CA ASP A 68 -2.70 -1.21 -11.42
C ASP A 68 -3.80 -0.22 -11.08
N VAL A 69 -3.39 1.01 -10.75
CA VAL A 69 -4.31 2.15 -10.63
C VAL A 69 -4.63 2.66 -12.04
N ASN A 70 -5.92 2.89 -12.32
CA ASN A 70 -6.34 3.42 -13.61
C ASN A 70 -5.65 4.78 -13.89
N PRO A 71 -4.93 4.94 -15.01
CA PRO A 71 -4.25 6.19 -15.38
C PRO A 71 -5.13 7.42 -15.36
N GLU A 72 -6.42 7.29 -15.64
CA GLU A 72 -7.39 8.40 -15.58
C GLU A 72 -7.49 9.02 -14.17
N ARG A 73 -7.19 8.24 -13.11
CA ARG A 73 -7.21 8.72 -11.72
C ARG A 73 -6.13 9.76 -11.40
N TYR A 74 -5.05 9.77 -12.20
CA TYR A 74 -3.95 10.76 -12.07
C TYR A 74 -3.75 11.56 -13.38
N GLN A 75 -4.87 11.83 -14.08
CA GLN A 75 -4.95 12.69 -15.27
C GLN A 75 -3.99 12.25 -16.40
N SER A 76 -3.80 10.95 -16.54
CA SER A 76 -3.03 10.33 -17.61
C SER A 76 -3.95 9.44 -18.46
N SER A 77 -3.42 8.95 -19.58
CA SER A 77 -4.05 7.94 -20.41
C SER A 77 -3.19 6.68 -20.43
N PRO A 78 -3.76 5.49 -20.66
CA PRO A 78 -2.97 4.30 -20.91
C PRO A 78 -1.97 4.59 -22.03
N GLU A 79 -0.71 4.25 -21.82
CA GLU A 79 0.35 4.43 -22.80
C GLU A 79 0.37 3.25 -23.79
N ASP A 80 0.61 3.55 -25.06
CA ASP A 80 0.80 2.52 -26.08
C ASP A 80 1.99 1.62 -25.68
N ASP A 81 1.86 0.32 -25.93
CA ASP A 81 2.87 -0.71 -25.61
C ASP A 81 3.15 -0.92 -24.10
N ILE A 82 2.30 -0.42 -23.19
CA ILE A 82 2.29 -0.80 -21.78
C ILE A 82 1.08 -1.68 -21.48
N GLN A 83 1.34 -2.87 -20.95
CA GLN A 83 0.28 -3.73 -20.46
C GLN A 83 -0.05 -3.35 -19.02
N LEU A 84 -1.29 -2.91 -18.80
CA LEU A 84 -1.84 -2.68 -17.48
C LEU A 84 -2.57 -3.94 -16.99
N PHE A 85 -2.51 -4.20 -15.67
CA PHE A 85 -3.01 -5.43 -15.07
C PHE A 85 -4.12 -5.14 -14.06
N ASP A 86 -5.21 -5.90 -14.13
CA ASP A 86 -6.27 -5.97 -13.10
C ASP A 86 -6.80 -4.59 -12.64
N ILE A 87 -6.95 -3.63 -13.58
CA ILE A 87 -7.57 -2.33 -13.29
C ILE A 87 -8.99 -2.53 -12.78
N SER A 88 -9.35 -1.84 -11.71
CA SER A 88 -10.69 -1.83 -11.14
C SER A 88 -11.08 -0.42 -10.70
N ASP A 89 -11.99 0.20 -11.46
CA ASP A 89 -12.49 1.54 -11.15
C ASP A 89 -13.22 1.61 -9.81
N GLU A 90 -13.91 0.53 -9.42
CA GLU A 90 -14.60 0.45 -8.14
C GLU A 90 -13.59 0.42 -6.99
N ARG A 91 -12.51 -0.37 -7.12
CA ARG A 91 -11.44 -0.43 -6.12
C ARG A 91 -10.71 0.91 -6.02
N ASP A 92 -10.37 1.52 -7.15
CA ASP A 92 -9.73 2.83 -7.18
C ASP A 92 -10.58 3.89 -6.47
N ALA A 93 -11.88 3.97 -6.81
CA ALA A 93 -12.77 4.93 -6.19
C ALA A 93 -12.91 4.72 -4.67
N MET A 94 -13.01 3.46 -4.24
CA MET A 94 -13.07 3.07 -2.82
C MET A 94 -11.79 3.47 -2.08
N GLU A 95 -10.63 3.05 -2.58
CA GLU A 95 -9.36 3.27 -1.88
C GLU A 95 -8.93 4.74 -1.88
N ILE A 96 -9.18 5.49 -2.96
CA ILE A 96 -8.96 6.94 -3.01
C ILE A 96 -9.82 7.65 -1.96
N SER A 97 -11.12 7.29 -1.86
CA SER A 97 -12.01 7.87 -0.85
C SER A 97 -11.53 7.57 0.57
N LEU A 98 -11.15 6.31 0.85
CA LEU A 98 -10.65 5.90 2.16
C LEU A 98 -9.35 6.61 2.53
N ALA A 99 -8.40 6.74 1.59
CA ALA A 99 -7.16 7.46 1.80
C ALA A 99 -7.39 8.94 2.12
N GLN A 100 -8.26 9.61 1.37
CA GLN A 100 -8.61 11.02 1.59
C GLN A 100 -9.26 11.23 2.96
N TRP A 101 -10.27 10.43 3.32
CA TRP A 101 -10.94 10.52 4.62
C TRP A 101 -9.98 10.21 5.76
N ALA A 102 -9.13 9.19 5.62
CA ALA A 102 -8.17 8.83 6.65
C ALA A 102 -7.16 9.96 6.90
N VAL A 103 -6.69 10.62 5.85
CA VAL A 103 -5.81 11.79 5.98
C VAL A 103 -6.55 12.98 6.61
N GLU A 104 -7.79 13.27 6.20
CA GLU A 104 -8.60 14.34 6.77
C GLU A 104 -8.85 14.13 8.27
N ASP A 105 -9.31 12.93 8.65
CA ASP A 105 -9.71 12.56 10.01
C ASP A 105 -8.53 12.12 10.91
N ASP A 106 -7.29 12.16 10.39
CA ASP A 106 -6.08 11.64 11.05
C ASP A 106 -6.26 10.19 11.56
N LEU A 107 -6.95 9.37 10.75
CA LEU A 107 -7.09 7.94 10.98
C LEU A 107 -5.82 7.22 10.50
N PRO A 108 -5.21 6.34 11.30
CA PRO A 108 -4.07 5.55 10.86
C PRO A 108 -4.32 4.82 9.54
N VAL A 109 -3.43 5.03 8.56
CA VAL A 109 -3.48 4.32 7.29
C VAL A 109 -2.10 3.81 6.90
N PHE A 110 -2.04 2.53 6.50
CA PHE A 110 -0.84 1.89 5.99
C PHE A 110 -1.06 1.43 4.55
N GLY A 111 -0.18 1.85 3.63
CA GLY A 111 -0.21 1.46 2.23
C GLY A 111 0.93 0.50 1.88
N ILE A 112 0.62 -0.58 1.14
CA ILE A 112 1.60 -1.60 0.70
C ILE A 112 1.53 -1.70 -0.82
N CYS A 113 2.65 -1.57 -1.50
CA CYS A 113 2.82 -1.73 -2.96
C CYS A 113 1.81 -0.84 -3.72
N ARG A 114 0.72 -1.40 -4.26
CA ARG A 114 -0.36 -0.58 -4.84
C ARG A 114 -0.88 0.48 -3.85
N GLY A 115 -0.88 0.20 -2.55
CA GLY A 115 -1.33 1.15 -1.51
C GLY A 115 -0.55 2.45 -1.48
N ILE A 116 0.78 2.45 -1.68
CA ILE A 116 1.57 3.70 -1.78
C ILE A 116 1.18 4.50 -3.02
N GLN A 117 0.89 3.81 -4.12
CA GLN A 117 0.50 4.41 -5.39
C GLN A 117 -0.87 5.10 -5.27
N VAL A 118 -1.85 4.39 -4.69
CA VAL A 118 -3.19 4.95 -4.41
C VAL A 118 -3.12 6.14 -3.47
N MET A 119 -2.34 6.06 -2.39
CA MET A 119 -2.17 7.19 -1.46
C MET A 119 -1.58 8.40 -2.16
N ASN A 120 -0.55 8.20 -3.00
CA ASN A 120 0.03 9.29 -3.78
C ASN A 120 -0.99 9.93 -4.72
N VAL A 121 -1.76 9.13 -5.45
CA VAL A 121 -2.80 9.60 -6.38
C VAL A 121 -3.94 10.32 -5.63
N ALA A 122 -4.41 9.75 -4.52
CA ALA A 122 -5.46 10.33 -3.68
C ALA A 122 -5.11 11.74 -3.16
N LEU A 123 -3.82 12.02 -3.02
CA LEU A 123 -3.28 13.28 -2.52
C LEU A 123 -2.73 14.20 -3.63
N GLY A 124 -2.98 13.87 -4.91
CA GLY A 124 -2.69 14.70 -6.07
C GLY A 124 -1.36 14.46 -6.75
N GLY A 125 -0.70 13.35 -6.47
CA GLY A 125 0.48 12.88 -7.20
C GLY A 125 0.15 12.07 -8.45
N SER A 126 1.17 11.62 -9.17
CA SER A 126 1.05 10.81 -10.39
C SER A 126 1.94 9.57 -10.36
N LEU A 127 1.73 8.65 -11.30
CA LEU A 127 2.47 7.38 -11.40
C LEU A 127 3.20 7.26 -12.74
N THR A 128 4.31 6.52 -12.71
CA THR A 128 4.95 5.92 -13.86
C THR A 128 4.26 4.59 -14.15
N GLN A 129 3.75 4.41 -15.38
CA GLN A 129 2.97 3.23 -15.74
C GLN A 129 3.82 1.97 -15.93
N ASP A 130 5.12 2.15 -16.23
CA ASP A 130 6.04 1.03 -16.36
C ASP A 130 7.48 1.49 -16.06
N VAL A 131 8.05 1.00 -14.97
CA VAL A 131 9.40 1.35 -14.51
C VAL A 131 10.48 0.93 -15.50
N PRO A 132 10.50 -0.33 -16.02
CA PRO A 132 11.48 -0.73 -17.03
C PRO A 132 11.49 0.15 -18.28
N LYS A 133 10.34 0.60 -18.74
CA LYS A 133 10.22 1.44 -19.95
C LYS A 133 10.67 2.88 -19.72
N HIS A 134 10.33 3.47 -18.57
CA HIS A 134 10.54 4.90 -18.31
C HIS A 134 11.84 5.23 -17.60
N ILE A 135 12.30 4.34 -16.73
CA ILE A 135 13.46 4.57 -15.85
C ILE A 135 14.63 3.68 -16.27
N GLY A 136 14.31 2.53 -16.87
CA GLY A 136 15.27 1.53 -17.28
C GLY A 136 15.23 0.28 -16.41
N ALA A 137 15.83 -0.80 -16.89
CA ALA A 137 15.83 -2.12 -16.24
C ALA A 137 17.15 -2.39 -15.47
N ASN A 138 17.84 -1.37 -15.00
CA ASN A 138 19.12 -1.52 -14.32
C ASN A 138 18.98 -2.10 -12.91
N LEU A 139 17.85 -1.88 -12.28
CA LEU A 139 17.48 -2.47 -11.01
C LEU A 139 16.19 -3.30 -11.20
N ARG A 140 16.12 -4.41 -10.50
CA ARG A 140 15.01 -5.33 -10.62
C ARG A 140 13.95 -5.01 -9.58
N HIS A 141 12.72 -4.72 -10.03
CA HIS A 141 11.55 -4.41 -9.19
C HIS A 141 10.46 -5.48 -9.24
N SER A 142 10.72 -6.64 -9.84
CA SER A 142 9.75 -7.72 -9.89
C SER A 142 10.40 -9.10 -9.86
N ILE A 143 9.69 -10.08 -9.32
CA ILE A 143 10.08 -11.48 -9.29
C ILE A 143 9.63 -12.22 -10.54
N ASN A 144 10.29 -13.36 -10.86
CA ASN A 144 9.85 -14.27 -11.91
C ASN A 144 8.95 -15.37 -11.30
N VAL A 145 7.64 -15.21 -11.44
CA VAL A 145 6.67 -16.23 -11.02
C VAL A 145 6.56 -17.29 -12.13
N PRO A 146 6.54 -18.61 -11.84
CA PRO A 146 6.48 -19.24 -10.50
C PRO A 146 7.85 -19.62 -9.89
N GLU A 147 8.99 -19.29 -10.50
CA GLU A 147 10.31 -19.76 -10.11
C GLU A 147 10.80 -19.14 -8.80
N GLU A 148 10.29 -17.95 -8.46
CA GLU A 148 10.72 -17.18 -7.28
C GLU A 148 9.56 -16.91 -6.34
N THR A 149 9.88 -16.87 -5.04
CA THR A 149 8.91 -16.63 -3.96
C THR A 149 8.79 -15.14 -3.62
N ARG A 150 7.66 -14.74 -3.04
CA ARG A 150 7.36 -13.35 -2.70
C ARG A 150 8.27 -12.74 -1.63
N ASP A 151 8.94 -13.57 -0.85
CA ASP A 151 9.92 -13.18 0.19
C ASP A 151 11.36 -13.04 -0.34
N LEU A 152 11.58 -13.21 -1.64
CA LEU A 152 12.90 -13.00 -2.25
C LEU A 152 13.32 -11.53 -2.14
N LEU A 153 14.44 -11.27 -1.46
CA LEU A 153 15.05 -9.95 -1.36
C LEU A 153 15.72 -9.58 -2.69
N LEU A 154 15.37 -8.41 -3.26
CA LEU A 154 15.83 -8.00 -4.58
C LEU A 154 16.80 -6.82 -4.56
N HIS A 155 16.56 -5.79 -3.75
CA HIS A 155 17.39 -4.60 -3.70
C HIS A 155 17.36 -3.93 -2.34
N GLU A 156 18.30 -3.03 -2.12
CA GLU A 156 18.33 -2.16 -0.94
C GLU A 156 17.48 -0.91 -1.15
N VAL A 157 16.96 -0.39 -0.06
CA VAL A 157 16.37 0.95 0.02
C VAL A 157 17.10 1.78 1.04
N THR A 158 17.36 3.05 0.72
CA THR A 158 17.89 4.03 1.66
C THR A 158 16.75 4.73 2.38
N VAL A 159 16.71 4.63 3.70
CA VAL A 159 15.68 5.21 4.58
C VAL A 159 16.11 6.56 5.08
N SER A 160 15.27 7.58 4.90
CA SER A 160 15.57 8.98 5.27
C SER A 160 15.54 9.20 6.78
N ASP A 161 16.52 9.90 7.32
CA ASP A 161 16.57 10.25 8.73
C ASP A 161 15.44 11.23 9.12
N GLY A 162 14.99 11.14 10.37
CA GLY A 162 13.92 11.98 10.90
C GLY A 162 12.55 11.69 10.32
N THR A 163 12.32 10.45 9.88
CA THR A 163 11.03 9.96 9.40
C THR A 163 10.45 8.93 10.36
N LEU A 164 9.13 8.76 10.32
CA LEU A 164 8.44 7.70 11.06
C LEU A 164 8.96 6.33 10.61
N LEU A 165 9.12 6.13 9.28
CA LEU A 165 9.68 4.89 8.73
C LEU A 165 11.05 4.56 9.35
N LYS A 166 11.94 5.57 9.45
CA LYS A 166 13.27 5.40 10.07
C LYS A 166 13.17 5.01 11.53
N SER A 167 12.24 5.60 12.29
CA SER A 167 12.05 5.29 13.70
C SER A 167 11.56 3.84 13.92
N ILE A 168 10.79 3.29 12.97
CA ILE A 168 10.27 1.93 13.03
C ILE A 168 11.33 0.90 12.61
N LEU A 169 12.02 1.15 11.50
CA LEU A 169 13.00 0.20 10.96
C LEU A 169 14.35 0.24 11.69
N GLY A 170 14.73 1.39 12.27
CA GLY A 170 15.99 1.58 12.99
C GLY A 170 17.20 1.79 12.08
N ASP A 171 17.23 1.20 10.90
CA ASP A 171 18.36 1.19 9.97
C ASP A 171 18.21 2.21 8.86
N SER A 172 19.34 2.73 8.34
CA SER A 172 19.36 3.65 7.19
C SER A 172 19.35 2.92 5.84
N THR A 173 19.63 1.62 5.83
CA THR A 173 19.59 0.78 4.63
C THR A 173 18.92 -0.54 4.97
N VAL A 174 17.94 -0.94 4.16
CA VAL A 174 17.19 -2.18 4.35
C VAL A 174 17.06 -2.87 3.01
N THR A 175 17.32 -4.18 2.97
CA THR A 175 17.08 -4.99 1.76
C THR A 175 15.63 -5.47 1.76
N VAL A 176 14.94 -5.28 0.65
CA VAL A 176 13.50 -5.54 0.52
C VAL A 176 13.18 -6.48 -0.64
N ASN A 177 12.01 -7.11 -0.59
CA ASN A 177 11.40 -7.74 -1.76
C ASN A 177 10.77 -6.68 -2.67
N SER A 178 10.47 -7.05 -3.92
CA SER A 178 9.88 -6.10 -4.85
C SER A 178 9.05 -6.84 -5.90
N ILE A 179 7.79 -6.45 -6.08
CA ILE A 179 6.83 -7.08 -6.99
C ILE A 179 5.96 -6.00 -7.61
N HIS A 180 6.57 -5.07 -8.35
CA HIS A 180 5.85 -3.99 -9.01
C HIS A 180 6.50 -3.60 -10.32
N HIS A 181 5.72 -3.05 -11.24
CA HIS A 181 6.18 -2.42 -12.47
C HIS A 181 5.78 -0.94 -12.56
N GLN A 182 4.84 -0.51 -11.70
CA GLN A 182 4.47 0.91 -11.55
C GLN A 182 5.16 1.51 -10.33
N ALA A 183 5.36 2.84 -10.34
CA ALA A 183 5.94 3.59 -9.22
C ALA A 183 5.43 5.02 -9.20
N ILE A 184 5.69 5.75 -8.12
CA ILE A 184 5.44 7.19 -8.03
C ILE A 184 6.31 7.92 -9.06
N ARG A 185 5.67 8.77 -9.89
CA ARG A 185 6.33 9.70 -10.81
C ARG A 185 6.45 11.09 -10.19
N GLU A 186 5.33 11.68 -9.82
CA GLU A 186 5.28 12.96 -9.13
C GLU A 186 4.71 12.73 -7.73
N LEU A 187 5.50 13.12 -6.73
CA LEU A 187 5.10 12.99 -5.34
C LEU A 187 3.95 13.95 -5.03
N ALA A 188 2.96 13.48 -4.30
CA ALA A 188 1.87 14.32 -3.78
C ALA A 188 2.42 15.47 -2.92
N PRO A 189 1.88 16.72 -3.05
CA PRO A 189 2.46 17.91 -2.42
C PRO A 189 2.60 17.85 -0.89
N THR A 190 1.77 17.07 -0.22
CA THR A 190 1.74 16.93 1.25
C THR A 190 2.58 15.77 1.76
N ALA A 191 3.04 14.90 0.87
CA ALA A 191 3.82 13.72 1.24
C ALA A 191 5.32 14.03 1.33
N LYS A 192 6.02 13.25 2.14
CA LYS A 192 7.48 13.25 2.28
C LYS A 192 8.03 11.90 1.86
N VAL A 193 9.10 11.89 1.08
CA VAL A 193 9.83 10.65 0.74
C VAL A 193 10.55 10.14 1.98
N THR A 194 10.36 8.86 2.29
CA THR A 194 10.96 8.18 3.44
C THR A 194 11.93 7.09 3.05
N ALA A 195 11.81 6.54 1.83
CA ALA A 195 12.74 5.54 1.30
C ALA A 195 12.92 5.71 -0.21
N LEU A 196 14.14 5.46 -0.69
CA LEU A 196 14.53 5.48 -2.10
C LEU A 196 15.31 4.22 -2.46
N ALA A 197 15.02 3.64 -3.62
CA ALA A 197 15.87 2.64 -4.25
C ALA A 197 17.10 3.29 -4.90
N PRO A 198 18.17 2.51 -5.21
CA PRO A 198 19.40 3.04 -5.82
C PRO A 198 19.20 3.72 -7.19
N ASP A 199 18.16 3.39 -7.92
CA ASP A 199 17.80 3.99 -9.22
C ASP A 199 16.87 5.21 -9.08
N GLY A 200 16.57 5.64 -7.85
CA GLY A 200 15.79 6.83 -7.54
C GLY A 200 14.27 6.58 -7.45
N ILE A 201 13.81 5.34 -7.58
CA ILE A 201 12.40 4.99 -7.34
C ILE A 201 12.05 5.29 -5.88
N ILE A 202 10.89 5.95 -5.70
CA ILE A 202 10.33 6.21 -4.37
C ILE A 202 9.74 4.91 -3.83
N GLU A 203 10.32 4.42 -2.74
CA GLU A 203 9.96 3.18 -2.08
C GLU A 203 9.21 3.37 -0.76
N GLY A 204 9.15 4.60 -0.26
CA GLY A 204 8.40 4.94 0.94
C GLY A 204 7.97 6.39 0.99
N ILE A 205 6.76 6.63 1.51
CA ILE A 205 6.22 7.96 1.76
C ILE A 205 5.50 8.01 3.11
N GLU A 206 5.49 9.20 3.72
CA GLU A 206 4.68 9.49 4.91
C GLU A 206 4.10 10.90 4.86
N LEU A 207 3.09 11.18 5.66
CA LEU A 207 2.62 12.51 5.95
C LEU A 207 3.10 12.91 7.36
N PRO A 208 4.10 13.79 7.48
CA PRO A 208 4.78 14.04 8.77
C PRO A 208 3.88 14.71 9.83
N ASP A 209 2.81 15.39 9.40
CA ASP A 209 1.86 16.06 10.31
C ASP A 209 0.72 15.16 10.80
N LYS A 210 0.79 13.86 10.49
CA LYS A 210 -0.23 12.85 10.85
C LYS A 210 0.35 11.81 11.79
N HIS A 211 -0.51 11.23 12.64
CA HIS A 211 -0.07 10.25 13.63
C HIS A 211 0.50 8.97 12.99
N PHE A 212 -0.18 8.44 11.97
CA PHE A 212 0.31 7.31 11.19
C PHE A 212 -0.31 7.31 9.79
N VAL A 213 0.33 8.01 8.87
CA VAL A 213 0.04 7.93 7.43
C VAL A 213 1.34 7.56 6.75
N LEU A 214 1.51 6.26 6.51
CA LEU A 214 2.75 5.66 6.01
C LEU A 214 2.43 4.70 4.85
N ALA A 215 3.27 4.68 3.83
CA ALA A 215 3.18 3.66 2.80
C ALA A 215 4.55 3.27 2.27
N VAL A 216 4.66 2.00 1.86
CA VAL A 216 5.88 1.40 1.30
C VAL A 216 5.57 0.70 -0.03
N GLN A 217 6.55 0.67 -0.94
CA GLN A 217 6.38 0.06 -2.26
C GLN A 217 6.66 -1.45 -2.25
N TRP A 218 7.50 -1.92 -1.31
CA TRP A 218 7.76 -3.35 -1.12
C TRP A 218 6.62 -4.06 -0.37
N HIS A 219 6.76 -5.37 -0.16
CA HIS A 219 5.78 -6.23 0.52
C HIS A 219 6.28 -6.70 1.89
N PRO A 220 6.17 -5.88 2.95
CA PRO A 220 6.63 -6.25 4.29
C PRO A 220 5.85 -7.43 4.87
N GLU A 221 4.60 -7.65 4.46
CA GLU A 221 3.76 -8.76 4.92
C GLU A 221 4.38 -10.13 4.62
N ASP A 222 5.16 -10.25 3.55
CA ASP A 222 5.83 -11.49 3.16
C ASP A 222 7.18 -11.68 3.86
N LEU A 223 7.72 -10.65 4.52
CA LEU A 223 9.04 -10.66 5.15
C LEU A 223 9.01 -10.80 6.68
N THR A 224 7.84 -10.71 7.31
CA THR A 224 7.70 -10.68 8.77
C THR A 224 8.23 -11.93 9.49
N ALA A 225 8.31 -13.06 8.81
CA ALA A 225 8.87 -14.30 9.37
C ALA A 225 10.40 -14.27 9.48
N ASN A 226 11.08 -13.47 8.66
CA ASN A 226 12.53 -13.45 8.53
C ASN A 226 13.16 -12.11 8.97
N ASP A 227 12.36 -11.07 9.14
CA ASP A 227 12.81 -9.73 9.52
C ASP A 227 11.79 -9.06 10.47
N GLU A 228 12.17 -8.97 11.74
CA GLU A 228 11.33 -8.36 12.79
C GLU A 228 10.98 -6.90 12.50
N ARG A 229 11.84 -6.16 11.79
CA ARG A 229 11.58 -4.77 11.38
C ARG A 229 10.32 -4.66 10.53
N MET A 230 10.02 -5.67 9.71
CA MET A 230 8.81 -5.72 8.89
C MET A 230 7.56 -5.93 9.73
N MET A 231 7.63 -6.75 10.79
CA MET A 231 6.54 -6.88 11.75
C MET A 231 6.33 -5.59 12.56
N ASN A 232 7.40 -4.84 12.86
CA ASN A 232 7.32 -3.57 13.57
C ASN A 232 6.49 -2.52 12.82
N LEU A 233 6.45 -2.55 11.47
CA LEU A 233 5.57 -1.69 10.68
C LEU A 233 4.09 -1.93 11.04
N PHE A 234 3.67 -3.19 11.07
CA PHE A 234 2.30 -3.58 11.39
C PHE A 234 1.98 -3.34 12.88
N THR A 235 2.92 -3.64 13.76
CA THR A 235 2.73 -3.42 15.21
C THR A 235 2.56 -1.94 15.51
N THR A 236 3.39 -1.07 14.92
CA THR A 236 3.30 0.38 15.12
C THR A 236 2.00 0.93 14.52
N PHE A 237 1.58 0.46 13.35
CA PHE A 237 0.30 0.81 12.74
C PHE A 237 -0.89 0.46 13.64
N VAL A 238 -0.95 -0.79 14.12
CA VAL A 238 -2.02 -1.26 15.00
C VAL A 238 -2.01 -0.54 16.36
N GLU A 239 -0.82 -0.24 16.89
CA GLU A 239 -0.71 0.53 18.13
C GLU A 239 -1.18 1.97 17.96
N SER A 240 -0.87 2.62 16.83
CA SER A 240 -1.39 3.95 16.51
C SER A 240 -2.93 3.95 16.43
N ALA A 241 -3.52 2.93 15.81
CA ALA A 241 -4.97 2.73 15.78
C ALA A 241 -5.56 2.54 17.20
N ARG A 242 -4.86 1.81 18.08
CA ARG A 242 -5.27 1.62 19.47
C ARG A 242 -5.22 2.91 20.29
N GLN A 243 -4.22 3.74 20.08
CA GLN A 243 -4.09 5.04 20.77
C GLN A 243 -5.22 5.99 20.37
N ARG A 244 -5.59 6.02 19.09
CA ARG A 244 -6.72 6.82 18.59
C ARG A 244 -8.07 6.42 19.21
N MET A 245 -8.31 5.14 19.47
CA MET A 245 -9.53 4.67 20.18
C MET A 245 -9.67 5.22 21.59
N GLN A 246 -8.57 5.69 22.21
CA GLN A 246 -8.52 6.15 23.61
C GLN A 246 -8.57 7.66 23.73
N SER A 247 -8.38 8.38 22.60
CA SER A 247 -8.46 9.85 22.53
C SER A 247 -9.88 10.31 22.26
#